data_aa4b69dba40008dcd280acde8702c8db
#
_entry.id   aa4b69dba40008dcd280acde8702c8db
#
_cell.length_a   1.000
_cell.length_b   1.000
_cell.length_c   1.000
_cell.angle_alpha   90.00
_cell.angle_beta   90.00
_cell.angle_gamma   90.00
#
_symmetry.space_group_name_H-M   'P 1'
#
loop_
_entity.id
_entity.type
_entity.pdbx_description
1 polymer ?
#
loop_
_entity_poly.entity_id
_entity_poly.type
_entity_poly.pdbx_seq_one_letter_code
_entity_poly.pdbx_strand_id
1 'polypeptide(L)'
;MKKEQKQIEIKNQGSDWSSQFNIQHVEAQNQALAVHPDTLKQEFNQLSMGNWEKINLPHTPFVEPLVVLHQWQGICYYRKILNVSKKEIDKQLWLEFEGAMHLADVWVNGQHLIQHSGGYTPFVVDVTGMLHADRGNEILVRLDNRNNPLIPPGKPLETLDFCYYGGLYRDVNLIVKHPVHITHPIMANEVAGGGIFVTYPYVSKQEAEIKVKTQVSNKVGTQRHLTIRHTLYEWSK
;
A
#
# COMPACT_ATOMS: atom_id res chain seq x y z
N MET A 1 -31.91 -10.08 -24.01
CA MET A 1 -30.50 -10.50 -23.80
C MET A 1 -29.94 -9.68 -22.67
N LYS A 2 -29.85 -10.26 -21.46
CA LYS A 2 -29.20 -9.62 -20.28
C LYS A 2 -27.71 -9.64 -20.55
N LYS A 3 -27.08 -8.47 -20.67
CA LYS A 3 -25.62 -8.33 -20.77
C LYS A 3 -25.05 -8.50 -19.39
N GLU A 4 -24.31 -9.57 -19.16
CA GLU A 4 -23.46 -9.70 -17.97
C GLU A 4 -22.41 -8.58 -17.99
N GLN A 5 -22.56 -7.65 -17.07
CA GLN A 5 -21.50 -6.74 -16.69
C GLN A 5 -20.50 -7.57 -15.88
N LYS A 6 -19.37 -7.96 -16.46
CA LYS A 6 -18.23 -8.39 -15.67
C LYS A 6 -17.63 -7.14 -15.02
N GLN A 7 -18.14 -6.79 -13.86
CA GLN A 7 -17.45 -5.92 -12.93
C GLN A 7 -16.09 -6.54 -12.62
N ILE A 8 -15.03 -5.76 -12.78
CA ILE A 8 -13.75 -6.07 -12.14
C ILE A 8 -14.01 -5.83 -10.65
N GLU A 9 -14.28 -6.91 -9.95
CA GLU A 9 -14.53 -6.86 -8.51
C GLU A 9 -13.21 -6.54 -7.82
N ILE A 10 -13.02 -5.27 -7.47
CA ILE A 10 -12.07 -4.87 -6.45
C ILE A 10 -12.74 -5.34 -5.16
N LYS A 11 -12.38 -6.51 -4.69
CA LYS A 11 -12.75 -6.91 -3.32
C LYS A 11 -11.97 -6.05 -2.37
N ASN A 12 -12.56 -4.93 -2.03
CA ASN A 12 -12.24 -4.23 -0.82
C ASN A 12 -12.70 -5.16 0.31
N GLN A 13 -11.81 -5.98 0.84
CA GLN A 13 -12.04 -6.69 2.10
C GLN A 13 -11.84 -5.70 3.26
N GLY A 14 -12.38 -4.48 3.09
CA GLY A 14 -12.14 -3.35 3.99
C GLY A 14 -12.67 -3.55 5.41
N SER A 15 -13.55 -4.51 5.67
CA SER A 15 -14.04 -4.76 7.01
C SER A 15 -13.24 -5.82 7.77
N ASP A 16 -12.60 -6.78 7.09
CA ASP A 16 -11.84 -7.86 7.74
C ASP A 16 -10.32 -7.61 7.75
N TRP A 17 -9.82 -6.76 6.87
CA TRP A 17 -8.40 -6.46 6.79
C TRP A 17 -7.90 -5.50 7.86
N SER A 18 -8.69 -4.47 8.16
CA SER A 18 -8.35 -3.46 9.17
C SER A 18 -8.37 -4.01 10.60
N SER A 19 -9.07 -5.10 10.85
CA SER A 19 -9.39 -5.52 12.20
C SER A 19 -8.36 -6.39 12.90
N GLN A 20 -7.19 -6.70 12.33
CA GLN A 20 -6.24 -7.64 12.95
C GLN A 20 -4.77 -7.39 12.56
N PHE A 21 -4.28 -6.18 12.64
CA PHE A 21 -2.85 -5.94 12.74
C PHE A 21 -2.41 -6.01 14.20
N ASN A 22 -1.20 -6.50 14.43
CA ASN A 22 -0.55 -6.41 15.72
C ASN A 22 0.58 -5.39 15.60
N ILE A 23 0.74 -4.55 16.60
CA ILE A 23 1.79 -3.54 16.66
C ILE A 23 2.74 -3.81 17.82
N GLN A 24 4.00 -3.53 17.62
CA GLN A 24 5.02 -3.46 18.66
C GLN A 24 5.76 -2.14 18.54
N HIS A 25 5.93 -1.46 19.68
CA HIS A 25 6.72 -0.24 19.79
C HIS A 25 8.12 -0.58 20.24
N VAL A 26 9.10 0.02 19.61
CA VAL A 26 10.49 0.01 20.08
C VAL A 26 10.88 1.47 20.30
N GLU A 27 11.07 1.86 21.54
CA GLU A 27 11.64 3.17 21.86
C GLU A 27 13.09 3.19 21.37
N ALA A 28 13.35 3.97 20.34
CA ALA A 28 14.69 4.12 19.79
C ALA A 28 15.21 5.51 20.03
N GLN A 29 16.32 5.58 20.77
CA GLN A 29 17.09 6.81 20.93
C GLN A 29 17.76 7.19 19.60
N ASN A 30 17.49 8.42 19.18
CA ASN A 30 18.23 9.32 18.26
C ASN A 30 18.99 8.75 17.04
N GLN A 31 18.57 9.25 15.88
CA GLN A 31 19.13 9.26 14.52
C GLN A 31 18.80 8.07 13.62
N ALA A 32 18.00 8.40 12.58
CA ALA A 32 17.73 7.50 11.46
C ALA A 32 18.96 7.44 10.54
N LEU A 33 19.79 6.44 10.72
CA LEU A 33 20.76 6.02 9.71
C LEU A 33 20.08 4.95 8.83
N ALA A 34 20.44 4.92 7.54
CA ALA A 34 20.04 3.83 6.66
C ALA A 34 20.42 2.50 7.32
N VAL A 35 19.44 1.67 7.62
CA VAL A 35 19.68 0.41 8.34
C VAL A 35 20.06 -0.65 7.31
N HIS A 36 21.22 -1.27 7.51
CA HIS A 36 21.69 -2.34 6.64
C HIS A 36 20.74 -3.56 6.72
N PRO A 37 20.47 -4.29 5.63
CA PRO A 37 19.56 -5.46 5.63
C PRO A 37 19.85 -6.53 6.68
N ASP A 38 21.11 -6.71 7.05
CA ASP A 38 21.50 -7.69 8.09
C ASP A 38 21.12 -7.24 9.51
N THR A 39 21.10 -5.94 9.76
CA THR A 39 20.61 -5.37 11.03
C THR A 39 19.10 -5.58 11.14
N LEU A 40 18.38 -5.42 10.06
CA LEU A 40 16.94 -5.68 10.00
C LEU A 40 16.60 -7.15 10.30
N LYS A 41 17.44 -8.11 9.89
CA LYS A 41 17.26 -9.54 10.24
C LYS A 41 17.45 -9.81 11.73
N GLN A 42 18.39 -9.15 12.37
CA GLN A 42 18.63 -9.29 13.82
C GLN A 42 17.46 -8.70 14.61
N GLU A 43 16.96 -7.52 14.23
CA GLU A 43 15.75 -6.93 14.80
C GLU A 43 14.54 -7.87 14.64
N PHE A 44 14.36 -8.45 13.46
CA PHE A 44 13.28 -9.41 13.18
C PHE A 44 13.27 -10.61 14.14
N ASN A 45 14.43 -11.21 14.43
CA ASN A 45 14.53 -12.34 15.34
C ASN A 45 14.19 -11.98 16.80
N GLN A 46 14.38 -10.74 17.19
CA GLN A 46 14.03 -10.24 18.53
C GLN A 46 12.52 -9.94 18.66
N LEU A 47 11.85 -9.56 17.56
CA LEU A 47 10.43 -9.22 17.53
C LEU A 47 9.51 -10.43 17.75
N SER A 48 9.95 -11.65 17.46
CA SER A 48 9.14 -12.85 17.62
C SER A 48 8.70 -13.10 19.07
N MET A 49 9.38 -12.50 20.05
CA MET A 49 9.11 -12.62 21.48
C MET A 49 8.37 -11.42 22.09
N GLY A 50 8.05 -10.39 21.31
CA GLY A 50 7.45 -9.16 21.82
C GLY A 50 5.94 -9.27 22.10
N ASN A 51 5.46 -8.38 22.95
CA ASN A 51 4.03 -8.20 23.18
C ASN A 51 3.41 -7.45 22.01
N TRP A 52 2.49 -8.10 21.31
CA TRP A 52 1.74 -7.52 20.20
C TRP A 52 0.38 -7.05 20.67
N GLU A 53 0.03 -5.81 20.33
CA GLU A 53 -1.30 -5.26 20.55
C GLU A 53 -2.15 -5.41 19.30
N LYS A 54 -3.44 -5.76 19.47
CA LYS A 54 -4.40 -5.81 18.36
C LYS A 54 -4.90 -4.42 18.04
N ILE A 55 -4.78 -4.03 16.79
CA ILE A 55 -5.22 -2.72 16.29
C ILE A 55 -6.02 -2.86 14.99
N ASN A 56 -6.74 -1.81 14.64
CA ASN A 56 -7.39 -1.64 13.35
C ASN A 56 -6.68 -0.56 12.54
N LEU A 57 -6.64 -0.69 11.21
CA LEU A 57 -6.21 0.37 10.32
C LEU A 57 -7.41 1.28 9.96
N PRO A 58 -7.19 2.57 9.72
CA PRO A 58 -5.94 3.33 9.88
C PRO A 58 -5.47 3.41 11.33
N HIS A 59 -4.15 3.44 11.56
CA HIS A 59 -3.59 3.46 12.91
C HIS A 59 -2.34 4.31 13.00
N THR A 60 -2.18 4.99 14.13
CA THR A 60 -0.94 5.65 14.54
C THR A 60 -0.48 5.07 15.88
N PRO A 61 0.83 4.83 16.09
CA PRO A 61 1.36 4.27 17.32
C PRO A 61 1.02 5.09 18.55
N PHE A 62 0.92 6.41 18.39
CA PHE A 62 0.66 7.34 19.46
C PHE A 62 -0.26 8.46 18.98
N VAL A 63 -1.38 8.64 19.67
CA VAL A 63 -2.28 9.78 19.47
C VAL A 63 -2.00 10.79 20.56
N GLU A 64 -1.30 11.86 20.21
CA GLU A 64 -1.00 12.93 21.13
C GLU A 64 -2.12 13.97 21.12
N PRO A 65 -2.38 14.65 22.24
CA PRO A 65 -3.21 15.83 22.23
C PRO A 65 -2.58 16.86 21.27
N LEU A 66 -3.40 17.69 20.64
CA LEU A 66 -3.10 18.70 19.60
C LEU A 66 -1.94 19.67 19.92
N VAL A 67 -0.85 19.18 20.47
CA VAL A 67 0.36 19.95 20.78
C VAL A 67 1.44 19.52 19.80
N VAL A 68 1.74 20.38 18.86
CA VAL A 68 2.68 20.14 17.74
C VAL A 68 4.11 19.87 18.20
N LEU A 69 4.50 20.22 19.45
CA LEU A 69 5.89 20.33 19.84
C LEU A 69 6.54 19.05 20.42
N HIS A 70 5.82 17.96 20.61
CA HIS A 70 6.38 16.73 21.18
C HIS A 70 5.73 15.46 20.63
N GLN A 71 5.59 15.38 19.30
CA GLN A 71 5.03 14.20 18.67
C GLN A 71 5.99 13.01 18.81
N TRP A 72 5.42 11.83 19.00
CA TRP A 72 6.19 10.60 19.10
C TRP A 72 6.99 10.32 17.81
N GLN A 73 8.25 10.03 17.97
CA GLN A 73 9.14 9.55 16.93
C GLN A 73 9.78 8.24 17.35
N GLY A 74 9.81 7.28 16.43
CA GLY A 74 10.38 5.98 16.75
C GLY A 74 10.19 4.98 15.62
N ILE A 75 10.41 3.72 15.98
CA ILE A 75 10.20 2.58 15.11
C ILE A 75 9.00 1.81 15.63
N CYS A 76 8.07 1.46 14.74
CA CYS A 76 6.98 0.57 15.06
C CYS A 76 6.88 -0.56 14.02
N TYR A 77 6.35 -1.68 14.46
CA TYR A 77 6.17 -2.86 13.63
C TYR A 77 4.70 -3.23 13.58
N TYR A 78 4.21 -3.54 12.39
CA TYR A 78 2.88 -4.07 12.15
C TYR A 78 2.99 -5.48 11.63
N ARG A 79 2.19 -6.38 12.18
CA ARG A 79 2.17 -7.79 11.79
C ARG A 79 0.75 -8.21 11.45
N LYS A 80 0.59 -8.94 10.34
CA LYS A 80 -0.67 -9.57 9.98
C LYS A 80 -0.44 -10.96 9.44
N ILE A 81 -1.30 -11.89 9.85
CA ILE A 81 -1.41 -13.21 9.21
C ILE A 81 -2.51 -13.12 8.16
N LEU A 82 -2.12 -13.24 6.91
CA LEU A 82 -2.99 -13.19 5.76
C LEU A 82 -3.32 -14.60 5.28
N ASN A 83 -4.61 -14.90 5.15
CA ASN A 83 -5.09 -16.13 4.52
C ASN A 83 -5.56 -15.83 3.10
N VAL A 84 -5.07 -16.60 2.14
CA VAL A 84 -5.42 -16.49 0.72
C VAL A 84 -6.07 -17.81 0.30
N SER A 85 -7.16 -17.72 -0.45
CA SER A 85 -7.86 -18.91 -0.91
C SER A 85 -7.15 -19.57 -2.10
N LYS A 86 -7.39 -20.88 -2.30
CA LYS A 86 -6.91 -21.62 -3.49
C LYS A 86 -7.38 -21.02 -4.81
N LYS A 87 -8.50 -20.28 -4.82
CA LYS A 87 -9.03 -19.61 -6.02
C LYS A 87 -8.30 -18.31 -6.36
N GLU A 88 -7.57 -17.76 -5.40
CA GLU A 88 -6.87 -16.47 -5.53
C GLU A 88 -5.38 -16.65 -5.75
N ILE A 89 -4.80 -17.77 -5.28
CA ILE A 89 -3.34 -17.97 -5.31
C ILE A 89 -2.72 -17.94 -6.71
N ASP A 90 -3.48 -18.36 -7.73
CA ASP A 90 -3.05 -18.37 -9.14
C ASP A 90 -3.29 -17.03 -9.86
N LYS A 91 -3.77 -16.03 -9.13
CA LYS A 91 -4.01 -14.69 -9.65
C LYS A 91 -2.81 -13.78 -9.40
N GLN A 92 -2.87 -12.56 -9.95
CA GLN A 92 -1.94 -11.50 -9.57
C GLN A 92 -2.37 -10.94 -8.21
N LEU A 93 -1.46 -10.94 -7.25
CA LEU A 93 -1.70 -10.56 -5.86
C LEU A 93 -0.75 -9.42 -5.48
N TRP A 94 -1.31 -8.30 -5.08
CA TRP A 94 -0.54 -7.12 -4.70
C TRP A 94 -1.00 -6.58 -3.35
N LEU A 95 -0.05 -6.14 -2.53
CA LEU A 95 -0.32 -5.37 -1.33
C LEU A 95 -0.18 -3.89 -1.67
N GLU A 96 -1.25 -3.13 -1.56
CA GLU A 96 -1.25 -1.68 -1.72
C GLU A 96 -1.30 -1.02 -0.36
N PHE A 97 -0.32 -0.19 -0.09
CA PHE A 97 -0.25 0.69 1.07
C PHE A 97 -0.63 2.09 0.62
N GLU A 98 -1.75 2.61 1.10
CA GLU A 98 -2.22 3.95 0.72
C GLU A 98 -1.41 5.07 1.38
N GLY A 99 -0.76 4.77 2.51
CA GLY A 99 0.14 5.68 3.19
C GLY A 99 0.74 5.05 4.44
N ALA A 100 2.06 5.20 4.57
CA ALA A 100 2.84 4.69 5.70
C ALA A 100 3.92 5.70 6.08
N MET A 101 3.92 6.17 7.32
CA MET A 101 4.78 7.28 7.75
C MET A 101 6.01 6.77 8.47
N HIS A 102 7.21 6.97 7.89
CA HIS A 102 7.52 7.50 6.58
C HIS A 102 8.57 6.66 5.84
N LEU A 103 9.46 5.95 6.53
CA LEU A 103 10.34 4.94 5.96
C LEU A 103 9.76 3.57 6.27
N ALA A 104 9.30 2.86 5.24
CA ALA A 104 8.61 1.60 5.37
C ALA A 104 9.44 0.46 4.78
N ASP A 105 9.66 -0.60 5.56
CA ASP A 105 10.19 -1.88 5.10
C ASP A 105 9.08 -2.94 5.18
N VAL A 106 8.92 -3.76 4.14
CA VAL A 106 7.88 -4.78 4.08
C VAL A 106 8.51 -6.16 3.85
N TRP A 107 8.12 -7.11 4.71
CA TRP A 107 8.45 -8.53 4.55
C TRP A 107 7.18 -9.36 4.36
N VAL A 108 7.31 -10.40 3.57
CA VAL A 108 6.28 -11.43 3.41
C VAL A 108 6.94 -12.79 3.62
N ASN A 109 6.41 -13.57 4.54
CA ASN A 109 6.93 -14.90 4.90
C ASN A 109 8.45 -14.87 5.21
N GLY A 110 8.92 -13.82 5.89
CA GLY A 110 10.30 -13.62 6.26
C GLY A 110 11.22 -13.08 5.16
N GLN A 111 10.72 -12.89 3.93
CA GLN A 111 11.49 -12.30 2.84
C GLN A 111 11.25 -10.79 2.77
N HIS A 112 12.31 -9.99 2.82
CA HIS A 112 12.24 -8.54 2.58
C HIS A 112 11.95 -8.26 1.11
N LEU A 113 10.93 -7.46 0.82
CA LEU A 113 10.47 -7.20 -0.54
C LEU A 113 10.78 -5.78 -1.01
N ILE A 114 10.57 -4.80 -0.15
CA ILE A 114 10.72 -3.39 -0.52
C ILE A 114 11.07 -2.55 0.69
N GLN A 115 11.84 -1.49 0.44
CA GLN A 115 11.91 -0.32 1.29
C GLN A 115 11.30 0.87 0.52
N HIS A 116 10.31 1.52 1.12
CA HIS A 116 9.65 2.71 0.58
C HIS A 116 9.97 3.93 1.42
N SER A 117 10.41 5.01 0.76
CA SER A 117 10.72 6.29 1.39
C SER A 117 9.71 7.35 0.96
N GLY A 118 8.85 7.78 1.88
CA GLY A 118 7.82 8.78 1.63
C GLY A 118 6.52 8.48 2.35
N GLY A 119 6.12 9.38 3.25
CA GLY A 119 4.96 9.16 4.10
C GLY A 119 3.61 9.42 3.44
N TYR A 120 3.58 10.17 2.33
CA TYR A 120 2.33 10.70 1.76
C TYR A 120 1.89 10.00 0.48
N THR A 121 2.77 9.27 -0.16
CA THR A 121 2.50 8.59 -1.43
C THR A 121 2.18 7.12 -1.19
N PRO A 122 1.19 6.55 -1.92
CA PRO A 122 0.94 5.13 -1.89
C PRO A 122 2.08 4.35 -2.58
N PHE A 123 2.25 3.10 -2.17
CA PHE A 123 3.14 2.15 -2.84
C PHE A 123 2.51 0.76 -2.90
N VAL A 124 3.00 -0.05 -3.81
CA VAL A 124 2.45 -1.38 -4.09
C VAL A 124 3.57 -2.41 -4.11
N VAL A 125 3.32 -3.56 -3.47
CA VAL A 125 4.24 -4.68 -3.40
C VAL A 125 3.63 -5.87 -4.14
N ASP A 126 4.31 -6.38 -5.15
CA ASP A 126 3.90 -7.61 -5.84
C ASP A 126 4.24 -8.83 -4.97
N VAL A 127 3.22 -9.55 -4.57
CA VAL A 127 3.31 -10.78 -3.77
C VAL A 127 2.82 -12.01 -4.54
N THR A 128 2.68 -11.88 -5.86
CA THR A 128 2.27 -12.95 -6.75
C THR A 128 3.26 -14.12 -6.68
N GLY A 129 2.76 -15.32 -6.41
CA GLY A 129 3.58 -16.53 -6.28
C GLY A 129 4.38 -16.64 -4.97
N MET A 130 4.23 -15.67 -4.05
CA MET A 130 4.95 -15.67 -2.76
C MET A 130 4.07 -16.13 -1.59
N LEU A 131 2.77 -16.14 -1.80
CA LEU A 131 1.80 -16.52 -0.78
C LEU A 131 1.47 -18.03 -0.85
N HIS A 132 1.01 -18.59 0.25
CA HIS A 132 0.60 -19.96 0.40
C HIS A 132 -0.91 -20.01 0.62
N ALA A 133 -1.61 -20.93 -0.05
CA ALA A 133 -3.07 -21.12 0.10
C ALA A 133 -3.45 -22.13 1.19
N ASP A 134 -2.50 -22.88 1.72
CA ASP A 134 -2.68 -23.95 2.70
C ASP A 134 -2.32 -23.54 4.14
N ARG A 135 -1.75 -22.36 4.29
CA ARG A 135 -1.32 -21.83 5.58
C ARG A 135 -1.41 -20.30 5.62
N GLY A 136 -1.34 -19.73 6.81
CA GLY A 136 -1.25 -18.30 7.00
C GLY A 136 0.06 -17.72 6.45
N ASN A 137 -0.02 -16.55 5.84
CA ASN A 137 1.12 -15.80 5.34
C ASN A 137 1.39 -14.64 6.27
N GLU A 138 2.61 -14.54 6.75
CA GLU A 138 3.00 -13.43 7.61
C GLU A 138 3.39 -12.22 6.76
N ILE A 139 2.72 -11.10 7.01
CA ILE A 139 3.09 -9.78 6.52
C ILE A 139 3.66 -9.02 7.71
N LEU A 140 4.89 -8.56 7.59
CA LEU A 140 5.53 -7.70 8.59
C LEU A 140 5.91 -6.38 7.94
N VAL A 141 5.59 -5.28 8.62
CA VAL A 141 5.92 -3.93 8.19
C VAL A 141 6.65 -3.22 9.31
N ARG A 142 7.84 -2.72 9.03
CA ARG A 142 8.59 -1.83 9.91
C ARG A 142 8.40 -0.40 9.43
N LEU A 143 8.07 0.50 10.31
CA LEU A 143 7.96 1.93 10.03
C LEU A 143 8.86 2.72 10.95
N ASP A 144 9.58 3.66 10.38
CA ASP A 144 10.46 4.59 11.09
C ASP A 144 10.04 6.02 10.73
N ASN A 145 9.56 6.79 11.72
CA ASN A 145 9.16 8.19 11.53
C ASN A 145 10.12 9.19 12.19
N ARG A 146 11.32 8.76 12.55
CA ARG A 146 12.33 9.65 13.12
C ARG A 146 12.79 10.67 12.07
N ASN A 147 13.31 11.81 12.55
CA ASN A 147 13.81 12.87 11.68
C ASN A 147 14.79 12.34 10.62
N ASN A 148 14.45 12.55 9.34
CA ASN A 148 15.27 12.14 8.22
C ASN A 148 15.28 13.25 7.15
N PRO A 149 16.43 13.93 6.94
CA PRO A 149 16.50 15.04 5.98
C PRO A 149 16.34 14.61 4.51
N LEU A 150 16.44 13.30 4.22
CA LEU A 150 16.33 12.76 2.86
C LEU A 150 14.90 12.37 2.50
N ILE A 151 13.99 12.33 3.47
CA ILE A 151 12.59 11.95 3.26
C ILE A 151 11.69 13.15 3.54
N PRO A 152 10.78 13.55 2.62
CA PRO A 152 9.85 14.65 2.88
C PRO A 152 9.04 14.47 4.16
N PRO A 153 8.87 15.54 4.96
CA PRO A 153 9.16 16.93 4.67
C PRO A 153 10.64 17.34 4.80
N GLY A 154 11.53 16.44 5.24
CA GLY A 154 12.99 16.68 5.29
C GLY A 154 13.43 17.68 6.36
N LYS A 155 12.54 18.02 7.28
CA LYS A 155 12.77 18.97 8.38
C LYS A 155 12.57 18.28 9.72
N PRO A 156 13.25 18.72 10.77
CA PRO A 156 12.97 18.25 12.11
C PRO A 156 11.52 18.49 12.50
N LEU A 157 10.94 17.55 13.23
CA LEU A 157 9.53 17.57 13.62
C LEU A 157 9.15 18.85 14.38
N GLU A 158 10.06 19.34 15.22
CA GLU A 158 9.88 20.53 16.05
C GLU A 158 9.74 21.82 15.22
N THR A 159 10.13 21.78 13.95
CA THR A 159 10.03 22.94 13.03
C THR A 159 8.80 22.91 12.15
N LEU A 160 7.96 21.86 12.28
CA LEU A 160 6.74 21.72 11.50
C LEU A 160 5.55 22.40 12.21
N ASP A 161 4.64 22.95 11.44
CA ASP A 161 3.40 23.58 11.90
C ASP A 161 2.16 22.68 11.72
N PHE A 162 2.37 21.38 11.51
CA PHE A 162 1.33 20.37 11.35
C PHE A 162 1.69 19.04 12.04
N CYS A 163 0.65 18.24 12.33
CA CYS A 163 0.83 16.95 12.95
C CYS A 163 1.45 15.94 11.97
N TYR A 164 2.43 15.16 12.46
CA TYR A 164 3.22 14.22 11.68
C TYR A 164 3.17 12.84 12.33
N TYR A 165 1.98 12.26 12.36
CA TYR A 165 1.78 10.97 13.00
C TYR A 165 2.46 9.84 12.24
N GLY A 166 3.21 9.00 12.95
CA GLY A 166 3.77 7.76 12.42
C GLY A 166 2.70 6.69 12.16
N GLY A 167 3.13 5.57 11.60
CA GLY A 167 2.30 4.39 11.47
C GLY A 167 1.66 4.18 10.10
N LEU A 168 0.81 3.14 10.02
CA LEU A 168 -0.07 2.88 8.89
C LEU A 168 -1.34 3.72 9.05
N TYR A 169 -1.24 5.00 8.73
CA TYR A 169 -2.30 5.98 8.96
C TYR A 169 -3.37 6.01 7.84
N ARG A 170 -3.23 5.14 6.86
CA ARG A 170 -4.20 4.82 5.79
C ARG A 170 -4.37 3.33 5.65
N ASP A 171 -5.26 2.92 4.75
CA ASP A 171 -5.56 1.51 4.54
C ASP A 171 -4.43 0.75 3.85
N VAL A 172 -4.41 -0.56 4.10
CA VAL A 172 -3.60 -1.53 3.37
C VAL A 172 -4.54 -2.53 2.71
N ASN A 173 -4.45 -2.66 1.39
CA ASN A 173 -5.36 -3.48 0.60
C ASN A 173 -4.64 -4.68 -0.05
N LEU A 174 -5.29 -5.84 -0.06
CA LEU A 174 -4.92 -6.94 -0.96
C LEU A 174 -5.68 -6.77 -2.27
N ILE A 175 -4.97 -6.47 -3.34
CA ILE A 175 -5.52 -6.37 -4.69
C ILE A 175 -5.37 -7.72 -5.37
N VAL A 176 -6.49 -8.30 -5.82
CA VAL A 176 -6.53 -9.59 -6.52
C VAL A 176 -6.97 -9.33 -7.95
N LYS A 177 -6.10 -9.62 -8.92
CA LYS A 177 -6.36 -9.41 -10.36
C LYS A 177 -6.24 -10.70 -11.15
N HIS A 178 -7.07 -10.83 -12.19
CA HIS A 178 -6.85 -11.88 -13.18
C HIS A 178 -5.49 -11.70 -13.87
N PRO A 179 -4.81 -12.77 -14.32
CA PRO A 179 -3.54 -12.65 -15.06
C PRO A 179 -3.62 -11.75 -16.30
N VAL A 180 -4.80 -11.60 -16.89
CA VAL A 180 -5.09 -10.58 -17.90
C VAL A 180 -5.91 -9.48 -17.24
N HIS A 181 -5.36 -8.29 -17.11
CA HIS A 181 -5.97 -7.20 -16.32
C HIS A 181 -5.52 -5.83 -16.80
N ILE A 182 -6.30 -4.82 -16.43
CA ILE A 182 -5.86 -3.42 -16.52
C ILE A 182 -4.74 -3.21 -15.50
N THR A 183 -3.61 -2.67 -15.94
CA THR A 183 -2.42 -2.48 -15.09
C THR A 183 -2.73 -1.55 -13.91
N HIS A 184 -1.95 -1.70 -12.85
CA HIS A 184 -2.00 -0.77 -11.73
C HIS A 184 -1.16 0.48 -12.07
N PRO A 185 -1.67 1.71 -11.88
CA PRO A 185 -0.96 2.93 -12.29
C PRO A 185 0.45 3.04 -11.70
N ILE A 186 0.60 2.74 -10.40
CA ILE A 186 1.89 2.80 -9.71
C ILE A 186 2.84 1.72 -10.23
N MET A 187 2.37 0.46 -10.34
CA MET A 187 3.22 -0.65 -10.77
C MET A 187 3.61 -0.59 -12.25
N ALA A 188 2.78 0.04 -13.08
CA ALA A 188 3.10 0.26 -14.49
C ALA A 188 4.32 1.16 -14.68
N ASN A 189 4.59 2.04 -13.71
CA ASN A 189 5.72 2.98 -13.71
C ASN A 189 5.83 3.77 -15.03
N GLU A 190 4.69 4.16 -15.60
CA GLU A 190 4.61 4.95 -16.84
C GLU A 190 4.17 6.38 -16.54
N VAL A 191 4.96 7.35 -16.98
CA VAL A 191 4.61 8.76 -16.90
C VAL A 191 3.41 9.04 -17.80
N ALA A 192 2.37 9.66 -17.25
CA ALA A 192 1.11 9.93 -17.95
C ALA A 192 0.53 8.68 -18.64
N GLY A 193 0.53 7.57 -17.90
CA GLY A 193 0.08 6.27 -18.38
C GLY A 193 -0.17 5.30 -17.25
N GLY A 194 -0.28 4.01 -17.59
CA GLY A 194 -0.62 2.95 -16.66
C GLY A 194 -2.10 2.97 -16.24
N GLY A 195 -2.68 1.82 -15.98
CA GLY A 195 -4.07 1.71 -15.59
C GLY A 195 -5.03 2.31 -16.61
N ILE A 196 -5.92 3.17 -16.14
CA ILE A 196 -6.82 4.00 -16.96
C ILE A 196 -6.39 5.46 -16.79
N PHE A 197 -5.90 6.06 -17.86
CA PHE A 197 -5.43 7.43 -17.87
C PHE A 197 -6.36 8.28 -18.71
N VAL A 198 -6.95 9.32 -18.10
CA VAL A 198 -7.94 10.19 -18.74
C VAL A 198 -7.37 11.59 -18.84
N THR A 199 -7.49 12.18 -20.02
CA THR A 199 -7.12 13.57 -20.29
C THR A 199 -8.24 14.31 -20.97
N TYR A 200 -8.23 15.62 -20.81
CA TYR A 200 -9.20 16.54 -21.38
C TYR A 200 -8.46 17.58 -22.23
N PRO A 201 -8.09 17.25 -23.48
CA PRO A 201 -7.31 18.17 -24.31
C PRO A 201 -8.01 19.49 -24.58
N TYR A 202 -9.32 19.47 -24.62
CA TYR A 202 -10.16 20.65 -24.81
C TYR A 202 -11.42 20.59 -23.96
N VAL A 203 -11.76 21.69 -23.29
CA VAL A 203 -12.97 21.86 -22.51
C VAL A 203 -13.53 23.26 -22.70
N SER A 204 -14.80 23.36 -23.08
CA SER A 204 -15.57 24.61 -23.18
C SER A 204 -16.94 24.46 -22.51
N LYS A 205 -17.76 25.51 -22.57
CA LYS A 205 -19.15 25.44 -22.10
C LYS A 205 -20.03 24.57 -23.01
N GLN A 206 -19.65 24.40 -24.27
CA GLN A 206 -20.43 23.73 -25.30
C GLN A 206 -19.98 22.31 -25.56
N GLU A 207 -18.67 22.05 -25.44
CA GLU A 207 -18.10 20.75 -25.77
C GLU A 207 -16.84 20.46 -24.96
N ALA A 208 -16.50 19.17 -24.83
CA ALA A 208 -15.27 18.69 -24.25
C ALA A 208 -14.72 17.51 -25.04
N GLU A 209 -13.40 17.49 -25.26
CA GLU A 209 -12.70 16.32 -25.79
C GLU A 209 -12.15 15.49 -24.62
N ILE A 210 -12.51 14.19 -24.59
CA ILE A 210 -12.04 13.25 -23.57
C ILE A 210 -11.20 12.18 -24.26
N LYS A 211 -9.93 12.08 -23.85
CA LYS A 211 -9.04 10.99 -24.29
C LYS A 211 -8.86 9.99 -23.15
N VAL A 212 -9.16 8.71 -23.43
CA VAL A 212 -8.99 7.61 -22.48
C VAL A 212 -7.92 6.66 -23.00
N LYS A 213 -6.83 6.51 -22.26
CA LYS A 213 -5.78 5.52 -22.51
C LYS A 213 -5.91 4.41 -21.47
N THR A 214 -6.11 3.16 -21.91
CA THR A 214 -6.16 2.00 -21.02
C THR A 214 -5.01 1.06 -21.33
N GLN A 215 -4.21 0.77 -20.33
CA GLN A 215 -3.12 -0.19 -20.42
C GLN A 215 -3.55 -1.55 -19.86
N VAL A 216 -3.34 -2.62 -20.63
CA VAL A 216 -3.66 -3.99 -20.23
C VAL A 216 -2.39 -4.83 -20.18
N SER A 217 -2.25 -5.60 -19.11
CA SER A 217 -1.21 -6.62 -18.95
C SER A 217 -1.79 -8.00 -19.24
N ASN A 218 -1.03 -8.83 -19.96
CA ASN A 218 -1.32 -10.24 -20.17
C ASN A 218 -0.17 -11.09 -19.63
N LYS A 219 -0.38 -11.77 -18.50
CA LYS A 219 0.57 -12.67 -17.85
C LYS A 219 0.30 -14.15 -18.10
N VAL A 220 -0.62 -14.48 -19.02
CA VAL A 220 -1.01 -15.88 -19.32
C VAL A 220 -0.01 -16.58 -20.25
N GLY A 221 0.88 -15.82 -20.94
CA GLY A 221 1.85 -16.38 -21.87
C GLY A 221 1.28 -16.75 -23.26
N THR A 222 -0.05 -16.65 -23.48
CA THR A 222 -0.71 -16.89 -24.76
C THR A 222 -1.49 -15.65 -25.19
N GLN A 223 -1.62 -15.48 -26.51
CA GLN A 223 -2.43 -14.39 -27.07
C GLN A 223 -3.89 -14.47 -26.61
N ARG A 224 -4.47 -13.31 -26.26
CA ARG A 224 -5.85 -13.18 -25.82
C ARG A 224 -6.55 -12.07 -26.60
N HIS A 225 -7.79 -12.33 -26.97
CA HIS A 225 -8.67 -11.29 -27.51
C HIS A 225 -9.43 -10.62 -26.37
N LEU A 226 -9.39 -9.30 -26.35
CA LEU A 226 -10.00 -8.48 -25.30
C LEU A 226 -10.93 -7.46 -25.94
N THR A 227 -12.00 -7.15 -25.24
CA THR A 227 -12.87 -6.00 -25.56
C THR A 227 -12.82 -5.04 -24.39
N ILE A 228 -12.35 -3.82 -24.63
CA ILE A 228 -12.37 -2.73 -23.67
C ILE A 228 -13.58 -1.86 -24.01
N ARG A 229 -14.40 -1.57 -22.99
CA ARG A 229 -15.54 -0.66 -23.10
C ARG A 229 -15.35 0.48 -22.13
N HIS A 230 -15.35 1.70 -22.67
CA HIS A 230 -15.44 2.92 -21.88
C HIS A 230 -16.89 3.41 -21.96
N THR A 231 -17.45 3.78 -20.81
CA THR A 231 -18.81 4.33 -20.74
C THR A 231 -18.75 5.66 -20.03
N LEU A 232 -19.29 6.69 -20.64
CA LEU A 232 -19.45 8.01 -20.07
C LEU A 232 -20.86 8.11 -19.48
N TYR A 233 -20.97 8.62 -18.27
CA TYR A 233 -22.23 8.88 -17.59
C TYR A 233 -22.38 10.37 -17.33
N GLU A 234 -23.58 10.87 -17.51
CA GLU A 234 -23.96 12.17 -17.02
C GLU A 234 -24.16 12.09 -15.49
N TRP A 235 -23.56 13.01 -14.76
CA TRP A 235 -23.80 13.13 -13.33
C TRP A 235 -25.05 13.93 -13.09
N SER A 236 -26.16 13.28 -12.77
CA SER A 236 -27.38 13.95 -12.27
C SER A 236 -27.29 14.08 -10.74
N LYS A 237 -27.54 15.31 -10.25
CA LYS A 237 -27.70 15.57 -8.81
C LYS A 237 -29.04 15.06 -8.33
#